data_420b0b66107ded9db46a9fbba34e23bb
#
_entry.id   420b0b66107ded9db46a9fbba34e23bb
#
_cell.length_a   1.000
_cell.length_b   1.000
_cell.length_c   1.000
_cell.angle_alpha   90.00
_cell.angle_beta   90.00
_cell.angle_gamma   90.00
#
_symmetry.space_group_name_H-M   'P 1'
#
loop_
_entity.id
_entity.type
_entity.pdbx_description
1 polymer ?
#
loop_
_entity_poly.entity_id
_entity_poly.type
_entity_poly.pdbx_seq_one_letter_code
_entity_poly.pdbx_strand_id
1 'polypeptide(L)'
;AEKFFESIGLTPTEREIAKVILREIESRLKFMINVGIEYLTLDRRAHTLSGGEAQRIRLASQLGSGLVGALYVLDEPTIGLHQRDNDRLIKTLQNLRDLGNTIIVVEHDEDTMFASDYIVDIGPGAGVHGGNVVTSGWLDELLTAKTLPNKSLTLSYLRGETVIPVPEARREAKGRIMIRGGNVFNIKGLNADIPLGVMNVITGVSGSGKSSFMYEILHKNLQGRLERRHRTAETYNCESFTGSEYISRVILID
;
A
#
# COMPACT_ATOMS: atom_id res chain seq x y z
N ALA A 1 -18.06 13.57 0.81
CA ALA A 1 -17.92 14.48 1.98
C ALA A 1 -17.30 15.81 1.55
N GLU A 2 -16.10 15.82 0.91
CA GLU A 2 -15.40 17.06 0.52
C GLU A 2 -16.33 18.04 -0.23
N LYS A 3 -16.92 17.63 -1.35
CA LYS A 3 -17.87 18.44 -2.13
C LYS A 3 -19.06 18.97 -1.32
N PHE A 4 -19.50 18.25 -0.29
CA PHE A 4 -20.55 18.70 0.60
C PHE A 4 -20.12 19.91 1.42
N PHE A 5 -18.93 19.86 2.03
CA PHE A 5 -18.41 20.95 2.85
C PHE A 5 -18.05 22.19 1.99
N GLU A 6 -17.56 21.99 0.77
CA GLU A 6 -17.31 23.08 -0.19
C GLU A 6 -18.61 23.81 -0.62
N SER A 7 -19.72 23.09 -0.71
CA SER A 7 -21.00 23.62 -1.20
C SER A 7 -22.05 23.88 -0.11
N ILE A 8 -21.67 23.73 1.16
CA ILE A 8 -22.62 23.94 2.27
C ILE A 8 -23.17 25.37 2.31
N GLY A 9 -24.48 25.48 2.27
CA GLY A 9 -25.19 26.76 2.26
C GLY A 9 -25.25 27.38 3.65
N LEU A 10 -24.24 28.16 4.02
CA LEU A 10 -24.19 28.91 5.28
C LEU A 10 -24.44 30.40 5.05
N THR A 11 -25.14 31.02 5.99
CA THR A 11 -25.23 32.47 6.06
C THR A 11 -23.85 33.09 6.32
N PRO A 12 -23.62 34.38 6.02
CA PRO A 12 -22.33 35.04 6.29
C PRO A 12 -21.87 34.91 7.74
N THR A 13 -22.79 35.03 8.68
CA THR A 13 -22.49 34.87 10.13
C THR A 13 -22.12 33.47 10.50
N GLU A 14 -22.85 32.46 10.02
CA GLU A 14 -22.53 31.04 10.26
C GLU A 14 -21.18 30.64 9.65
N ARG A 15 -20.90 31.16 8.46
CA ARG A 15 -19.64 30.93 7.78
C ARG A 15 -18.45 31.49 8.56
N GLU A 16 -18.57 32.69 9.13
CA GLU A 16 -17.50 33.25 9.97
C GLU A 16 -17.30 32.46 11.27
N ILE A 17 -18.38 32.02 11.93
CA ILE A 17 -18.32 31.17 13.13
C ILE A 17 -17.67 29.81 12.79
N ALA A 18 -18.07 29.18 11.69
CA ALA A 18 -17.61 27.84 11.30
C ALA A 18 -16.25 27.83 10.57
N LYS A 19 -15.69 28.98 10.21
CA LYS A 19 -14.53 29.13 9.32
C LYS A 19 -13.33 28.26 9.72
N VAL A 20 -12.95 28.26 10.99
CA VAL A 20 -11.81 27.47 11.47
C VAL A 20 -12.11 25.98 11.42
N ILE A 21 -13.33 25.59 11.81
CA ILE A 21 -13.77 24.19 11.82
C ILE A 21 -13.86 23.65 10.40
N LEU A 22 -14.47 24.42 9.48
CA LEU A 22 -14.59 24.01 8.07
C LEU A 22 -13.20 23.84 7.41
N ARG A 23 -12.30 24.79 7.65
CA ARG A 23 -10.92 24.71 7.14
C ARG A 23 -10.21 23.46 7.63
N GLU A 24 -10.37 23.10 8.91
CA GLU A 24 -9.77 21.90 9.49
C GLU A 24 -10.38 20.61 8.88
N ILE A 25 -11.70 20.56 8.73
CA ILE A 25 -12.38 19.41 8.11
C ILE A 25 -11.96 19.26 6.64
N GLU A 26 -11.96 20.33 5.87
CA GLU A 26 -11.54 20.32 4.47
C GLU A 26 -10.08 19.88 4.31
N SER A 27 -9.19 20.38 5.16
CA SER A 27 -7.77 20.01 5.16
C SER A 27 -7.58 18.50 5.39
N ARG A 28 -8.24 17.96 6.40
CA ARG A 28 -8.18 16.52 6.70
C ARG A 28 -8.81 15.65 5.61
N LEU A 29 -9.95 16.07 5.05
CA LEU A 29 -10.58 15.35 3.94
C LEU A 29 -9.70 15.35 2.69
N LYS A 30 -9.12 16.48 2.31
CA LYS A 30 -8.17 16.59 1.21
C LYS A 30 -6.96 15.69 1.43
N PHE A 31 -6.44 15.66 2.66
CA PHE A 31 -5.33 14.77 2.98
C PHE A 31 -5.72 13.30 2.85
N MET A 32 -6.89 12.88 3.36
CA MET A 32 -7.39 11.51 3.19
C MET A 32 -7.53 11.10 1.71
N ILE A 33 -7.95 12.02 0.85
CA ILE A 33 -8.00 11.79 -0.59
C ILE A 33 -6.59 11.64 -1.16
N ASN A 34 -5.66 12.49 -0.76
CA ASN A 34 -4.29 12.48 -1.25
C ASN A 34 -3.52 11.21 -0.85
N VAL A 35 -3.83 10.60 0.30
CA VAL A 35 -3.23 9.33 0.72
C VAL A 35 -3.97 8.09 0.19
N GLY A 36 -4.93 8.26 -0.74
CA GLY A 36 -5.56 7.17 -1.46
C GLY A 36 -6.60 6.38 -0.67
N ILE A 37 -7.29 7.02 0.30
CA ILE A 37 -8.38 6.38 1.06
C ILE A 37 -9.77 7.00 0.78
N GLU A 38 -9.92 7.65 -0.36
CA GLU A 38 -11.16 8.30 -0.81
C GLU A 38 -12.34 7.32 -0.98
N TYR A 39 -12.07 6.03 -1.11
CA TYR A 39 -13.10 4.99 -1.22
C TYR A 39 -13.75 4.62 0.12
N LEU A 40 -13.16 5.05 1.25
CA LEU A 40 -13.73 4.79 2.57
C LEU A 40 -14.91 5.74 2.85
N THR A 41 -15.94 5.20 3.50
CA THR A 41 -17.03 6.01 4.04
C THR A 41 -16.67 6.50 5.44
N LEU A 42 -17.15 7.69 5.82
CA LEU A 42 -16.81 8.30 7.13
C LEU A 42 -17.41 7.54 8.32
N ASP A 43 -18.43 6.73 8.11
CA ASP A 43 -19.09 5.89 9.11
C ASP A 43 -18.43 4.51 9.25
N ARG A 44 -17.37 4.23 8.49
CA ARG A 44 -16.69 2.94 8.53
C ARG A 44 -16.06 2.67 9.89
N ARG A 45 -16.38 1.53 10.46
CA ARG A 45 -15.91 1.12 11.80
C ARG A 45 -14.40 0.82 11.77
N ALA A 46 -13.65 1.34 12.74
CA ALA A 46 -12.20 1.22 12.80
C ALA A 46 -11.69 -0.24 12.76
N HIS A 47 -12.39 -1.19 13.37
CA HIS A 47 -12.01 -2.60 13.37
C HIS A 47 -12.18 -3.31 12.00
N THR A 48 -12.78 -2.65 11.03
CA THR A 48 -12.93 -3.17 9.66
C THR A 48 -11.87 -2.62 8.71
N LEU A 49 -10.98 -1.76 9.19
CA LEU A 49 -9.89 -1.18 8.42
C LEU A 49 -8.73 -2.18 8.32
N SER A 50 -8.10 -2.24 7.17
CA SER A 50 -6.80 -2.88 7.02
C SER A 50 -5.72 -2.09 7.77
N GLY A 51 -4.58 -2.72 8.08
CA GLY A 51 -3.46 -2.04 8.72
C GLY A 51 -3.00 -0.79 7.99
N GLY A 52 -2.86 -0.87 6.66
CA GLY A 52 -2.49 0.27 5.83
C GLY A 52 -3.56 1.39 5.80
N GLU A 53 -4.86 1.05 5.79
CA GLU A 53 -5.94 2.05 5.89
C GLU A 53 -5.90 2.79 7.23
N ALA A 54 -5.74 2.05 8.33
CA ALA A 54 -5.65 2.63 9.66
C ALA A 54 -4.43 3.55 9.81
N GLN A 55 -3.29 3.16 9.25
CA GLN A 55 -2.08 3.97 9.24
C GLN A 55 -2.28 5.27 8.45
N ARG A 56 -2.89 5.22 7.27
CA ARG A 56 -3.18 6.40 6.45
C ARG A 56 -4.17 7.36 7.11
N ILE A 57 -5.18 6.84 7.82
CA ILE A 57 -6.09 7.69 8.62
C ILE A 57 -5.33 8.39 9.74
N ARG A 58 -4.40 7.72 10.42
CA ARG A 58 -3.54 8.35 11.43
C ARG A 58 -2.67 9.43 10.81
N LEU A 59 -2.05 9.16 9.66
CA LEU A 59 -1.27 10.16 8.91
C LEU A 59 -2.13 11.37 8.54
N ALA A 60 -3.32 11.16 8.01
CA ALA A 60 -4.26 12.24 7.67
C ALA A 60 -4.64 13.09 8.90
N SER A 61 -4.83 12.46 10.04
CA SER A 61 -5.13 13.12 11.31
C SER A 61 -3.97 13.98 11.83
N GLN A 62 -2.73 13.52 11.66
CA GLN A 62 -1.54 14.20 12.15
C GLN A 62 -1.04 15.28 11.19
N LEU A 63 -1.03 14.99 9.90
CA LEU A 63 -0.46 15.86 8.86
C LEU A 63 -1.44 16.92 8.37
N GLY A 64 -2.75 16.71 8.53
CA GLY A 64 -3.79 17.69 8.17
C GLY A 64 -3.80 18.97 9.01
N SER A 65 -2.98 19.05 10.06
CA SER A 65 -2.91 20.21 10.96
C SER A 65 -2.24 21.44 10.36
N GLY A 66 -1.56 21.32 9.22
CA GLY A 66 -0.90 22.44 8.54
C GLY A 66 0.20 23.13 9.35
N LEU A 67 0.84 22.42 10.27
CA LEU A 67 1.95 22.94 11.06
C LEU A 67 3.13 23.33 10.18
N VAL A 68 3.81 24.40 10.54
CA VAL A 68 5.02 24.89 9.89
C VAL A 68 6.17 24.85 10.89
N GLY A 69 7.38 24.48 10.43
CA GLY A 69 8.56 24.33 11.28
C GLY A 69 8.52 23.08 12.17
N ALA A 70 7.71 22.09 11.83
CA ALA A 70 7.61 20.82 12.54
C ALA A 70 8.58 19.78 11.95
N LEU A 71 8.95 18.79 12.79
CA LEU A 71 9.62 17.58 12.38
C LEU A 71 8.61 16.42 12.35
N TYR A 72 8.45 15.81 11.19
CA TYR A 72 7.66 14.60 11.01
C TYR A 72 8.59 13.38 10.87
N VAL A 73 8.34 12.35 11.65
CA VAL A 73 9.06 11.07 11.58
C VAL A 73 8.06 9.99 11.22
N LEU A 74 8.27 9.33 10.09
CA LEU A 74 7.38 8.34 9.51
C LEU A 74 8.13 7.02 9.33
N ASP A 75 7.49 5.92 9.72
CA ASP A 75 8.03 4.57 9.59
C ASP A 75 7.18 3.79 8.58
N GLU A 76 7.79 3.42 7.45
CA GLU A 76 7.19 2.69 6.33
C GLU A 76 5.80 3.20 5.90
N PRO A 77 5.61 4.49 5.62
CA PRO A 77 4.28 5.02 5.29
C PRO A 77 3.70 4.49 3.98
N THR A 78 4.52 3.90 3.10
CA THR A 78 4.09 3.31 1.81
C THR A 78 3.60 1.88 1.94
N ILE A 79 3.70 1.25 3.12
CA ILE A 79 3.35 -0.15 3.30
C ILE A 79 1.92 -0.46 2.85
N GLY A 80 1.76 -1.46 1.99
CA GLY A 80 0.46 -1.88 1.46
C GLY A 80 -0.16 -0.91 0.45
N LEU A 81 0.55 0.13 0.02
CA LEU A 81 0.12 1.02 -1.06
C LEU A 81 0.31 0.36 -2.44
N HIS A 82 -0.58 0.72 -3.35
CA HIS A 82 -0.34 0.53 -4.77
C HIS A 82 0.53 1.68 -5.29
N GLN A 83 1.35 1.43 -6.33
CA GLN A 83 2.24 2.43 -6.93
C GLN A 83 1.58 3.79 -7.17
N ARG A 84 0.38 3.80 -7.75
CA ARG A 84 -0.39 5.03 -7.98
C ARG A 84 -0.69 5.83 -6.71
N ASP A 85 -0.94 5.13 -5.60
CA ASP A 85 -1.28 5.76 -4.33
C ASP A 85 0.00 6.22 -3.61
N ASN A 86 1.13 5.53 -3.87
CA ASN A 86 2.46 5.91 -3.42
C ASN A 86 2.88 7.29 -3.97
N ASP A 87 2.72 7.53 -5.27
CA ASP A 87 2.99 8.83 -5.91
C ASP A 87 2.26 9.98 -5.22
N ARG A 88 1.00 9.76 -4.83
CA ARG A 88 0.20 10.76 -4.13
C ARG A 88 0.73 11.04 -2.72
N LEU A 89 1.13 9.99 -2.00
CA LEU A 89 1.74 10.13 -0.68
C LEU A 89 3.06 10.89 -0.77
N ILE A 90 3.95 10.50 -1.67
CA ILE A 90 5.23 11.17 -1.91
C ILE A 90 5.01 12.67 -2.17
N LYS A 91 4.11 13.00 -3.10
CA LYS A 91 3.79 14.40 -3.41
C LYS A 91 3.26 15.16 -2.19
N THR A 92 2.49 14.49 -1.34
CA THR A 92 1.97 15.10 -0.11
C THR A 92 3.10 15.39 0.88
N LEU A 93 4.06 14.46 1.04
CA LEU A 93 5.23 14.64 1.88
C LEU A 93 6.13 15.78 1.36
N GLN A 94 6.34 15.85 0.04
CA GLN A 94 7.07 16.95 -0.58
C GLN A 94 6.39 18.31 -0.33
N ASN A 95 5.07 18.38 -0.49
CA ASN A 95 4.31 19.62 -0.18
C ASN A 95 4.47 20.04 1.29
N LEU A 96 4.47 19.09 2.23
CA LEU A 96 4.70 19.38 3.64
C LEU A 96 6.12 19.91 3.90
N ARG A 97 7.12 19.33 3.24
CA ARG A 97 8.50 19.84 3.27
C ARG A 97 8.56 21.27 2.75
N ASP A 98 7.93 21.54 1.63
CA ASP A 98 7.94 22.85 0.96
C ASP A 98 7.24 23.93 1.78
N LEU A 99 6.38 23.57 2.73
CA LEU A 99 5.82 24.46 3.75
C LEU A 99 6.82 24.83 4.85
N GLY A 100 8.06 24.36 4.81
CA GLY A 100 9.10 24.64 5.79
C GLY A 100 9.20 23.63 6.93
N ASN A 101 8.72 22.42 6.72
CA ASN A 101 8.86 21.30 7.66
C ASN A 101 10.08 20.44 7.33
N THR A 102 10.53 19.67 8.32
CA THR A 102 11.51 18.61 8.12
C THR A 102 10.79 17.26 8.17
N ILE A 103 11.10 16.37 7.22
CA ILE A 103 10.47 15.05 7.13
C ILE A 103 11.56 14.00 7.15
N ILE A 104 11.47 13.06 8.08
CA ILE A 104 12.32 11.87 8.15
C ILE A 104 11.41 10.66 7.86
N VAL A 105 11.79 9.87 6.86
CA VAL A 105 11.04 8.68 6.46
C VAL A 105 11.96 7.48 6.53
N VAL A 106 11.55 6.44 7.23
CA VAL A 106 12.18 5.11 7.14
C VAL A 106 11.44 4.37 6.04
N GLU A 107 12.13 3.98 4.97
CA GLU A 107 11.50 3.41 3.78
C GLU A 107 12.39 2.42 3.04
N HIS A 108 11.73 1.53 2.30
CA HIS A 108 12.34 0.54 1.41
C HIS A 108 11.86 0.70 -0.05
N ASP A 109 10.94 1.60 -0.27
CA ASP A 109 10.37 1.89 -1.58
C ASP A 109 11.31 2.77 -2.41
N GLU A 110 11.61 2.34 -3.63
CA GLU A 110 12.57 3.00 -4.52
C GLU A 110 12.11 4.40 -4.92
N ASP A 111 10.83 4.60 -5.21
CA ASP A 111 10.31 5.91 -5.64
C ASP A 111 10.35 6.92 -4.50
N THR A 112 10.10 6.48 -3.26
CA THR A 112 10.24 7.32 -2.07
C THR A 112 11.70 7.72 -1.84
N MET A 113 12.64 6.78 -2.04
CA MET A 113 14.07 7.09 -1.95
C MET A 113 14.48 8.12 -3.02
N PHE A 114 14.05 7.93 -4.28
CA PHE A 114 14.33 8.89 -5.36
C PHE A 114 13.68 10.27 -5.15
N ALA A 115 12.60 10.33 -4.39
CA ALA A 115 11.91 11.59 -4.07
C ALA A 115 12.53 12.34 -2.87
N SER A 116 13.49 11.72 -2.17
CA SER A 116 14.16 12.31 -1.02
C SER A 116 15.28 13.26 -1.45
N ASP A 117 15.58 14.25 -0.62
CA ASP A 117 16.72 15.16 -0.84
C ASP A 117 18.02 14.57 -0.28
N TYR A 118 17.93 13.85 0.84
CA TYR A 118 19.08 13.32 1.58
C TYR A 118 18.81 11.88 2.02
N ILE A 119 19.81 11.01 1.90
CA ILE A 119 19.73 9.61 2.34
C ILE A 119 20.73 9.35 3.47
N VAL A 120 20.29 8.53 4.41
CA VAL A 120 21.12 7.87 5.42
C VAL A 120 20.91 6.37 5.28
N ASP A 121 21.91 5.66 4.77
CA ASP A 121 21.87 4.20 4.61
C ASP A 121 22.50 3.52 5.83
N ILE A 122 21.74 2.66 6.49
CA ILE A 122 22.11 1.96 7.72
C ILE A 122 22.30 0.47 7.42
N GLY A 123 23.44 -0.05 7.85
CA GLY A 123 23.80 -1.45 7.60
C GLY A 123 25.11 -1.83 8.29
N PRO A 124 25.97 -2.62 7.62
CA PRO A 124 25.77 -3.32 6.32
C PRO A 124 24.88 -4.56 6.40
N GLY A 125 24.59 -5.07 7.58
CA GLY A 125 23.77 -6.25 7.82
C GLY A 125 22.70 -6.01 8.89
N ALA A 126 22.13 -7.11 9.39
CA ALA A 126 21.11 -7.07 10.43
C ALA A 126 21.65 -7.49 11.80
N GLY A 127 20.96 -7.12 12.88
CA GLY A 127 21.34 -7.48 14.26
C GLY A 127 22.71 -6.95 14.62
N VAL A 128 23.58 -7.82 15.15
CA VAL A 128 24.93 -7.45 15.60
C VAL A 128 25.86 -6.95 14.48
N HIS A 129 25.50 -7.20 13.22
CA HIS A 129 26.24 -6.76 12.04
C HIS A 129 25.66 -5.50 11.40
N GLY A 130 24.64 -4.92 12.00
CA GLY A 130 23.97 -3.69 11.56
C GLY A 130 24.27 -2.49 12.44
N GLY A 131 23.45 -1.46 12.33
CA GLY A 131 23.47 -0.28 13.19
C GLY A 131 24.56 0.74 12.86
N ASN A 132 25.30 0.59 11.76
CA ASN A 132 26.29 1.54 11.31
C ASN A 132 25.77 2.36 10.13
N VAL A 133 26.16 3.62 10.04
CA VAL A 133 25.92 4.41 8.82
C VAL A 133 26.90 3.92 7.74
N VAL A 134 26.36 3.28 6.71
CA VAL A 134 27.15 2.81 5.56
C VAL A 134 27.51 3.98 4.67
N THR A 135 26.54 4.84 4.38
CA THR A 135 26.73 6.08 3.65
C THR A 135 25.65 7.09 4.02
N SER A 136 25.92 8.36 3.84
CA SER A 136 24.94 9.44 3.97
C SER A 136 25.34 10.62 3.10
N GLY A 137 24.36 11.34 2.56
CA GLY A 137 24.61 12.50 1.72
C GLY A 137 23.40 12.95 0.92
N TRP A 138 23.57 14.02 0.18
CA TRP A 138 22.59 14.47 -0.79
C TRP A 138 22.42 13.43 -1.89
N LEU A 139 21.20 13.09 -2.20
CA LEU A 139 20.90 11.98 -3.12
C LEU A 139 21.55 12.19 -4.49
N ASP A 140 21.41 13.37 -5.08
CA ASP A 140 21.97 13.68 -6.39
C ASP A 140 23.49 13.52 -6.44
N GLU A 141 24.18 13.92 -5.37
CA GLU A 141 25.62 13.76 -5.24
C GLU A 141 26.01 12.29 -5.14
N LEU A 142 25.27 11.52 -4.33
CA LEU A 142 25.52 10.08 -4.15
C LEU A 142 25.23 9.29 -5.42
N LEU A 143 24.20 9.63 -6.19
CA LEU A 143 23.86 8.95 -7.44
C LEU A 143 24.93 9.21 -8.53
N THR A 144 25.56 10.36 -8.54
CA THR A 144 26.55 10.76 -9.56
C THR A 144 28.00 10.54 -9.15
N ALA A 145 28.26 10.23 -7.88
CA ALA A 145 29.60 10.00 -7.37
C ALA A 145 30.32 8.86 -8.09
N LYS A 146 31.54 9.10 -8.57
CA LYS A 146 32.38 8.08 -9.24
C LYS A 146 32.79 6.94 -8.32
N THR A 147 33.02 7.27 -7.04
CA THR A 147 33.40 6.31 -6.00
C THR A 147 32.66 6.64 -4.71
N LEU A 148 32.17 5.64 -4.05
CA LEU A 148 31.56 5.75 -2.72
C LEU A 148 32.60 5.29 -1.68
N PRO A 149 32.65 5.95 -0.51
CA PRO A 149 33.59 5.58 0.55
C PRO A 149 33.34 4.16 1.09
N ASN A 150 32.09 3.73 1.07
CA ASN A 150 31.66 2.39 1.46
C ASN A 150 30.73 1.79 0.38
N LYS A 151 30.72 0.47 0.30
CA LYS A 151 29.86 -0.25 -0.64
C LYS A 151 28.42 -0.33 -0.09
N SER A 152 27.61 0.67 -0.42
CA SER A 152 26.18 0.66 -0.11
C SER A 152 25.43 -0.22 -1.10
N LEU A 153 24.71 -1.22 -0.58
CA LEU A 153 23.84 -2.07 -1.38
C LEU A 153 22.64 -1.27 -1.90
N THR A 154 22.05 -0.43 -1.08
CA THR A 154 20.95 0.47 -1.44
C THR A 154 21.32 1.34 -2.63
N LEU A 155 22.44 2.04 -2.57
CA LEU A 155 22.89 2.88 -3.70
C LEU A 155 23.24 2.07 -4.94
N SER A 156 23.74 0.83 -4.80
CA SER A 156 24.01 -0.03 -5.95
C SER A 156 22.72 -0.33 -6.73
N TYR A 157 21.59 -0.53 -6.04
CA TYR A 157 20.28 -0.69 -6.69
C TYR A 157 19.78 0.63 -7.29
N LEU A 158 19.79 1.72 -6.53
CA LEU A 158 19.32 3.03 -7.02
C LEU A 158 20.11 3.52 -8.24
N ARG A 159 21.39 3.17 -8.34
CA ARG A 159 22.26 3.49 -9.48
C ARG A 159 22.13 2.50 -10.65
N GLY A 160 21.33 1.45 -10.49
CA GLY A 160 21.19 0.40 -11.49
C GLY A 160 22.43 -0.47 -11.68
N GLU A 161 23.43 -0.39 -10.79
CA GLU A 161 24.62 -1.24 -10.80
C GLU A 161 24.29 -2.68 -10.41
N THR A 162 23.24 -2.85 -9.61
CA THR A 162 22.69 -4.14 -9.20
C THR A 162 21.22 -4.16 -9.56
N VAL A 163 20.77 -5.24 -10.21
CA VAL A 163 19.37 -5.42 -10.61
C VAL A 163 18.92 -6.85 -10.29
N ILE A 164 17.64 -7.02 -10.00
CA ILE A 164 17.03 -8.34 -9.91
C ILE A 164 16.65 -8.76 -11.33
N PRO A 165 17.32 -9.77 -11.92
CA PRO A 165 17.06 -10.12 -13.32
C PRO A 165 15.67 -10.73 -13.47
N VAL A 166 14.99 -10.33 -14.55
CA VAL A 166 13.75 -10.99 -14.96
C VAL A 166 14.12 -12.33 -15.61
N PRO A 167 13.55 -13.46 -15.15
CA PRO A 167 13.85 -14.77 -15.77
C PRO A 167 13.51 -14.79 -17.25
N GLU A 168 14.42 -15.33 -18.07
CA GLU A 168 14.22 -15.47 -19.53
C GLU A 168 13.06 -16.43 -19.84
N ALA A 169 12.89 -17.48 -19.04
CA ALA A 169 11.83 -18.46 -19.19
C ALA A 169 10.94 -18.51 -17.94
N ARG A 170 9.63 -18.61 -18.13
CA ARG A 170 8.65 -18.81 -17.07
C ARG A 170 8.30 -20.30 -16.95
N ARG A 171 7.94 -20.73 -15.72
CA ARG A 171 7.47 -22.10 -15.49
C ARG A 171 6.14 -22.34 -16.17
N GLU A 172 5.95 -23.52 -16.71
CA GLU A 172 4.65 -23.97 -17.23
C GLU A 172 3.72 -24.38 -16.08
N ALA A 173 2.46 -24.03 -16.22
CA ALA A 173 1.44 -24.41 -15.24
C ALA A 173 1.09 -25.91 -15.38
N LYS A 174 0.96 -26.58 -14.24
CA LYS A 174 0.59 -28.02 -14.18
C LYS A 174 -0.94 -28.25 -14.13
N GLY A 175 -1.72 -27.22 -14.10
CA GLY A 175 -3.17 -27.20 -14.00
C GLY A 175 -3.64 -25.80 -13.64
N ARG A 176 -4.92 -25.65 -13.35
CA ARG A 176 -5.46 -24.35 -12.93
C ARG A 176 -6.70 -24.51 -12.05
N ILE A 177 -6.86 -23.61 -11.09
CA ILE A 177 -8.15 -23.40 -10.42
C ILE A 177 -8.95 -22.44 -11.30
N MET A 178 -10.19 -22.80 -11.56
CA MET A 178 -11.13 -21.95 -12.31
C MET A 178 -12.24 -21.48 -11.38
N ILE A 179 -12.42 -20.16 -11.33
CA ILE A 179 -13.45 -19.47 -10.54
C ILE A 179 -14.36 -18.75 -11.52
N ARG A 180 -15.68 -18.92 -11.38
CA ARG A 180 -16.67 -18.25 -12.22
C ARG A 180 -17.75 -17.62 -11.35
N GLY A 181 -18.20 -16.44 -11.75
CA GLY A 181 -19.28 -15.73 -11.09
C GLY A 181 -18.95 -15.30 -9.65
N GLY A 182 -17.69 -14.98 -9.35
CA GLY A 182 -17.29 -14.52 -8.02
C GLY A 182 -18.06 -13.27 -7.61
N ASN A 183 -18.73 -13.30 -6.44
CA ASN A 183 -19.58 -12.20 -5.98
C ASN A 183 -19.49 -12.03 -4.46
N VAL A 184 -18.76 -11.03 -4.02
CA VAL A 184 -18.62 -10.65 -2.61
C VAL A 184 -18.19 -9.19 -2.48
N PHE A 185 -18.81 -8.44 -1.61
CA PHE A 185 -18.55 -7.00 -1.39
C PHE A 185 -18.57 -6.19 -2.71
N ASN A 186 -17.43 -5.64 -3.10
CA ASN A 186 -17.27 -4.90 -4.35
C ASN A 186 -16.94 -5.78 -5.57
N ILE A 187 -16.67 -7.07 -5.37
CA ILE A 187 -16.46 -8.03 -6.45
C ILE A 187 -17.83 -8.44 -7.01
N LYS A 188 -18.03 -8.31 -8.33
CA LYS A 188 -19.27 -8.60 -9.03
C LYS A 188 -19.00 -9.40 -10.31
N GLY A 189 -19.41 -10.66 -10.34
CA GLY A 189 -19.29 -11.53 -11.51
C GLY A 189 -17.86 -11.86 -11.92
N LEU A 190 -16.92 -11.92 -10.97
CA LEU A 190 -15.50 -12.16 -11.24
C LEU A 190 -15.27 -13.54 -11.83
N ASN A 191 -14.56 -13.61 -12.95
CA ASN A 191 -14.00 -14.83 -13.51
C ASN A 191 -12.49 -14.79 -13.41
N ALA A 192 -11.87 -15.82 -12.85
CA ALA A 192 -10.43 -15.92 -12.69
C ALA A 192 -9.94 -17.36 -12.90
N ASP A 193 -8.81 -17.48 -13.55
CA ASP A 193 -8.06 -18.72 -13.68
C ASP A 193 -6.72 -18.55 -12.96
N ILE A 194 -6.44 -19.42 -11.99
CA ILE A 194 -5.21 -19.41 -11.20
C ILE A 194 -4.36 -20.61 -11.59
N PRO A 195 -3.27 -20.41 -12.34
CA PRO A 195 -2.36 -21.47 -12.73
C PRO A 195 -1.73 -22.15 -11.51
N LEU A 196 -1.61 -23.47 -11.53
CA LEU A 196 -0.99 -24.28 -10.46
C LEU A 196 0.48 -24.59 -10.77
N GLY A 197 1.28 -24.73 -9.71
CA GLY A 197 2.71 -25.02 -9.81
C GLY A 197 3.58 -23.83 -10.19
N VAL A 198 3.01 -22.63 -10.19
CA VAL A 198 3.68 -21.36 -10.46
C VAL A 198 3.38 -20.34 -9.37
N MET A 199 4.18 -19.29 -9.27
CA MET A 199 3.91 -18.16 -8.40
C MET A 199 2.86 -17.26 -9.05
N ASN A 200 1.76 -17.02 -8.34
CA ASN A 200 0.70 -16.11 -8.75
C ASN A 200 0.74 -14.84 -7.92
N VAL A 201 0.53 -13.70 -8.53
CA VAL A 201 0.45 -12.40 -7.85
C VAL A 201 -0.92 -11.78 -8.13
N ILE A 202 -1.61 -11.39 -7.06
CA ILE A 202 -2.86 -10.63 -7.13
C ILE A 202 -2.53 -9.17 -6.85
N THR A 203 -2.70 -8.31 -7.85
CA THR A 203 -2.36 -6.89 -7.76
C THR A 203 -3.57 -6.00 -8.06
N GLY A 204 -3.47 -4.73 -7.74
CA GLY A 204 -4.50 -3.71 -7.97
C GLY A 204 -4.48 -2.63 -6.90
N VAL A 205 -5.17 -1.53 -7.15
CA VAL A 205 -5.22 -0.38 -6.24
C VAL A 205 -5.80 -0.73 -4.87
N SER A 206 -5.55 0.11 -3.87
CA SER A 206 -6.14 -0.05 -2.54
C SER A 206 -7.67 -0.07 -2.63
N GLY A 207 -8.32 -0.95 -1.85
CA GLY A 207 -9.77 -1.12 -1.91
C GLY A 207 -10.33 -1.85 -3.13
N SER A 208 -9.51 -2.33 -4.09
CA SER A 208 -9.99 -3.03 -5.29
C SER A 208 -10.60 -4.41 -5.05
N GLY A 209 -10.48 -4.97 -3.84
CA GLY A 209 -11.03 -6.28 -3.48
C GLY A 209 -10.04 -7.44 -3.49
N LYS A 210 -8.71 -7.17 -3.55
CA LYS A 210 -7.67 -8.22 -3.52
C LYS A 210 -7.82 -9.17 -2.33
N SER A 211 -7.91 -8.61 -1.12
CA SER A 211 -8.09 -9.38 0.11
C SER A 211 -9.43 -10.12 0.12
N SER A 212 -10.51 -9.49 -0.36
CA SER A 212 -11.82 -10.12 -0.48
C SER A 212 -11.78 -11.32 -1.44
N PHE A 213 -11.07 -11.19 -2.56
CA PHE A 213 -10.86 -12.31 -3.48
C PHE A 213 -10.07 -13.44 -2.83
N MET A 214 -8.97 -13.11 -2.16
CA MET A 214 -8.10 -14.09 -1.53
C MET A 214 -8.77 -14.82 -0.37
N TYR A 215 -9.39 -14.09 0.57
CA TYR A 215 -9.99 -14.70 1.76
C TYR A 215 -11.37 -15.28 1.50
N GLU A 216 -12.26 -14.49 0.89
CA GLU A 216 -13.68 -14.83 0.81
C GLU A 216 -14.01 -15.78 -0.35
N ILE A 217 -13.24 -15.76 -1.44
CA ILE A 217 -13.46 -16.64 -2.58
C ILE A 217 -12.43 -17.76 -2.60
N LEU A 218 -11.15 -17.44 -2.73
CA LEU A 218 -10.11 -18.45 -2.96
C LEU A 218 -9.90 -19.35 -1.73
N HIS A 219 -9.57 -18.74 -0.58
CA HIS A 219 -9.24 -19.48 0.64
C HIS A 219 -10.44 -20.28 1.17
N LYS A 220 -11.63 -19.68 1.29
CA LYS A 220 -12.83 -20.38 1.79
C LYS A 220 -13.21 -21.58 0.93
N ASN A 221 -13.14 -21.44 -0.40
CA ASN A 221 -13.43 -22.56 -1.30
C ASN A 221 -12.39 -23.68 -1.19
N LEU A 222 -11.10 -23.34 -1.10
CA LEU A 222 -10.04 -24.34 -0.93
C LEU A 222 -10.18 -25.04 0.42
N GLN A 223 -10.36 -24.32 1.51
CA GLN A 223 -10.54 -24.90 2.83
C GLN A 223 -11.74 -25.85 2.89
N GLY A 224 -12.90 -25.41 2.43
CA GLY A 224 -14.12 -26.24 2.41
C GLY A 224 -13.96 -27.52 1.59
N ARG A 225 -13.22 -27.47 0.48
CA ARG A 225 -12.96 -28.64 -0.37
C ARG A 225 -11.95 -29.61 0.27
N LEU A 226 -10.92 -29.12 0.90
CA LEU A 226 -9.92 -29.95 1.59
C LEU A 226 -10.52 -30.65 2.81
N GLU A 227 -11.34 -29.98 3.61
CA GLU A 227 -12.04 -30.56 4.75
C GLU A 227 -13.00 -31.69 4.34
N ARG A 228 -13.68 -31.52 3.22
CA ARG A 228 -14.64 -32.51 2.68
C ARG A 228 -14.01 -33.48 1.66
N ARG A 229 -12.71 -33.56 1.55
CA ARG A 229 -11.95 -34.35 0.59
C ARG A 229 -12.49 -34.20 -0.85
N HIS A 230 -12.75 -32.95 -1.24
CA HIS A 230 -13.29 -32.56 -2.56
C HIS A 230 -14.68 -33.13 -2.91
N ARG A 231 -15.37 -33.81 -1.98
CA ARG A 231 -16.70 -34.35 -2.19
C ARG A 231 -17.74 -33.34 -1.72
N THR A 232 -18.76 -33.09 -2.56
CA THR A 232 -19.97 -32.30 -2.22
C THR A 232 -19.69 -30.99 -1.47
N ALA A 233 -18.57 -30.34 -1.74
CA ALA A 233 -18.26 -29.06 -1.15
C ALA A 233 -19.13 -27.95 -1.76
N GLU A 234 -19.79 -27.18 -0.91
CA GLU A 234 -20.47 -25.95 -1.33
C GLU A 234 -19.50 -24.96 -1.92
N THR A 235 -19.97 -24.12 -2.84
CA THR A 235 -19.22 -23.00 -3.39
C THR A 235 -19.48 -21.76 -2.56
N TYR A 236 -18.43 -21.09 -2.15
CA TYR A 236 -18.51 -19.86 -1.35
C TYR A 236 -18.28 -18.64 -2.24
N ASN A 237 -19.25 -17.74 -2.28
CA ASN A 237 -19.14 -16.44 -2.96
C ASN A 237 -18.79 -16.53 -4.47
N CYS A 238 -19.10 -17.64 -5.13
CA CYS A 238 -18.96 -17.79 -6.57
C CYS A 238 -19.92 -18.86 -7.09
N GLU A 239 -20.22 -18.84 -8.39
CA GLU A 239 -21.11 -19.80 -9.05
C GLU A 239 -20.42 -21.16 -9.23
N SER A 240 -19.15 -21.16 -9.61
CA SER A 240 -18.37 -22.39 -9.72
C SER A 240 -16.91 -22.21 -9.32
N PHE A 241 -16.34 -23.30 -8.76
CA PHE A 241 -14.95 -23.39 -8.33
C PHE A 241 -14.44 -24.80 -8.62
N THR A 242 -13.48 -24.95 -9.52
CA THR A 242 -12.97 -26.26 -9.99
C THR A 242 -11.44 -26.25 -10.06
N GLY A 243 -10.82 -27.44 -10.22
CA GLY A 243 -9.38 -27.59 -10.39
C GLY A 243 -8.60 -27.61 -9.07
N SER A 244 -9.29 -27.78 -7.93
CA SER A 244 -8.63 -27.82 -6.61
C SER A 244 -8.16 -29.22 -6.20
N GLU A 245 -8.46 -30.27 -6.97
CA GLU A 245 -8.15 -31.66 -6.68
C GLU A 245 -6.65 -31.99 -6.62
N TYR A 246 -5.84 -31.13 -7.20
CA TYR A 246 -4.37 -31.22 -7.14
C TYR A 246 -3.76 -30.56 -5.89
N ILE A 247 -4.57 -29.91 -5.06
CA ILE A 247 -4.12 -29.22 -3.86
C ILE A 247 -4.38 -30.08 -2.64
N SER A 248 -3.33 -30.40 -1.89
CA SER A 248 -3.41 -31.23 -0.67
C SER A 248 -3.51 -30.40 0.61
N ARG A 249 -3.09 -29.14 0.59
CA ARG A 249 -3.08 -28.24 1.75
C ARG A 249 -3.16 -26.78 1.31
N VAL A 250 -3.84 -25.98 2.11
CA VAL A 250 -3.78 -24.51 2.05
C VAL A 250 -3.21 -23.97 3.35
N ILE A 251 -2.27 -23.03 3.24
CA ILE A 251 -1.68 -22.33 4.37
C ILE A 251 -1.95 -20.85 4.13
N LEU A 252 -2.63 -20.22 5.06
CA LEU A 252 -2.88 -18.78 5.07
C LEU A 252 -1.87 -18.13 6.02
N ILE A 253 -1.18 -17.12 5.52
CA ILE A 253 -0.26 -16.27 6.29
C ILE A 253 -0.76 -14.84 6.14
N ASP A 254 -1.08 -14.21 7.29
CA ASP A 254 -1.64 -12.86 7.38
C ASP A 254 -0.65 -11.92 8.07
#